data_332b51fdd580c7e1d9967d2f40861b36
#
_entry.id   332b51fdd580c7e1d9967d2f40861b36
#
_cell.length_a   1.000
_cell.length_b   1.000
_cell.length_c   1.000
_cell.angle_alpha   90.00
_cell.angle_beta   90.00
_cell.angle_gamma   90.00
#
_symmetry.space_group_name_H-M   'P 1'
#
loop_
_entity.id
_entity.type
_entity.pdbx_description
1 polymer ?
#
loop_
_entity_poly.entity_id
_entity_poly.type
_entity_poly.pdbx_seq_one_letter_code
_entity_poly.pdbx_strand_id
1 'polypeptide(L)'
;MNLIQKEHKNNIHRALGGVEYSIILIAIVLVAAALAFVVLNMGFSTAQKVKTTISSTMTTAGSSLEIEGRAIASSYRPPGGPSSLNVTSIPIKIAAGGESVNLDPSYTAVKYLSNQITYDDIYNGTLNYAGIFTSLESATNQADVGDIFLGQSPYLGGNDADSNDWPTETTAFIYWTVASNTNNLLEHGEHANLAIVFAAGDRPEQLDKIRIELILRDGSTLTFERMIPLITNELVDLG
;
A
#
# COMPACT_ATOMS: atom_id res chain seq x y z
N MET A 1 -85.66 -8.75 45.28
CA MET A 1 -84.61 -7.73 45.24
C MET A 1 -83.18 -8.30 45.15
N ASN A 2 -83.02 -9.62 44.86
CA ASN A 2 -81.67 -10.27 44.84
C ASN A 2 -81.12 -10.66 43.48
N LEU A 3 -81.91 -10.58 42.42
CA LEU A 3 -81.42 -10.98 41.06
C LEU A 3 -80.72 -9.88 40.36
N ILE A 4 -81.06 -8.61 40.49
CA ILE A 4 -80.46 -7.45 39.88
C ILE A 4 -79.02 -7.19 40.41
N GLN A 5 -78.81 -7.42 41.72
CA GLN A 5 -77.44 -7.29 42.32
C GLN A 5 -76.45 -8.39 41.83
N LYS A 6 -76.95 -9.59 41.51
CA LYS A 6 -76.14 -10.71 41.07
C LYS A 6 -75.66 -10.52 39.63
N GLU A 7 -76.49 -9.95 38.74
CA GLU A 7 -76.13 -9.62 37.39
C GLU A 7 -75.12 -8.47 37.33
N HIS A 8 -75.26 -7.45 38.13
CA HIS A 8 -74.34 -6.32 38.14
C HIS A 8 -72.97 -6.70 38.64
N LYS A 9 -72.88 -7.61 39.63
CA LYS A 9 -71.57 -8.12 40.11
C LYS A 9 -70.85 -9.00 39.10
N ASN A 10 -71.53 -9.82 38.30
CA ASN A 10 -70.98 -10.64 37.26
C ASN A 10 -70.43 -9.81 36.06
N ASN A 11 -71.10 -8.70 35.73
CA ASN A 11 -70.68 -7.81 34.68
C ASN A 11 -69.44 -7.01 35.07
N ILE A 12 -69.22 -6.64 36.31
CA ILE A 12 -68.03 -5.95 36.81
C ILE A 12 -66.82 -6.88 36.74
N HIS A 13 -66.95 -8.15 37.13
CA HIS A 13 -65.84 -9.11 37.03
C HIS A 13 -65.44 -9.40 35.60
N ARG A 14 -66.37 -9.42 34.64
CA ARG A 14 -66.08 -9.57 33.20
C ARG A 14 -65.39 -8.33 32.61
N ALA A 15 -65.76 -7.14 33.00
CA ALA A 15 -65.18 -5.90 32.60
C ALA A 15 -63.76 -5.73 33.17
N LEU A 16 -63.50 -6.12 34.42
CA LEU A 16 -62.18 -6.10 35.04
C LEU A 16 -61.22 -7.05 34.32
N GLY A 17 -61.63 -8.29 34.01
CA GLY A 17 -60.82 -9.26 33.28
C GLY A 17 -60.44 -8.79 31.88
N GLY A 18 -61.30 -8.02 31.20
CA GLY A 18 -61.03 -7.43 29.90
C GLY A 18 -59.95 -6.35 29.92
N VAL A 19 -59.95 -5.51 30.96
CA VAL A 19 -58.92 -4.45 31.12
C VAL A 19 -57.59 -5.06 31.50
N GLU A 20 -57.51 -6.04 32.36
CA GLU A 20 -56.28 -6.76 32.69
C GLU A 20 -55.63 -7.40 31.45
N TYR A 21 -56.44 -8.07 30.62
CA TYR A 21 -55.99 -8.68 29.39
C TYR A 21 -55.45 -7.64 28.40
N SER A 22 -56.09 -6.50 28.27
CA SER A 22 -55.65 -5.40 27.41
C SER A 22 -54.30 -4.82 27.84
N ILE A 23 -54.07 -4.67 29.16
CA ILE A 23 -52.80 -4.17 29.70
C ILE A 23 -51.68 -5.16 29.42
N ILE A 24 -51.91 -6.46 29.61
CA ILE A 24 -50.93 -7.50 29.31
C ILE A 24 -50.59 -7.51 27.80
N LEU A 25 -51.57 -7.37 26.93
CA LEU A 25 -51.41 -7.36 25.50
C LEU A 25 -50.59 -6.16 25.03
N ILE A 26 -50.88 -4.97 25.59
CA ILE A 26 -50.07 -3.76 25.31
C ILE A 26 -48.63 -3.93 25.80
N ALA A 27 -48.41 -4.51 26.98
CA ALA A 27 -47.08 -4.74 27.51
C ALA A 27 -46.28 -5.70 26.63
N ILE A 28 -46.89 -6.78 26.14
CA ILE A 28 -46.24 -7.72 25.21
C ILE A 28 -45.87 -7.02 23.89
N VAL A 29 -46.77 -6.22 23.33
CA VAL A 29 -46.49 -5.48 22.07
C VAL A 29 -45.35 -4.47 22.25
N LEU A 30 -45.32 -3.76 23.38
CA LEU A 30 -44.24 -2.82 23.67
C LEU A 30 -42.89 -3.53 23.81
N VAL A 31 -42.85 -4.66 24.51
CA VAL A 31 -41.61 -5.46 24.63
C VAL A 31 -41.18 -6.01 23.27
N ALA A 32 -42.14 -6.54 22.49
CA ALA A 32 -41.85 -7.04 21.16
C ALA A 32 -41.32 -5.93 20.22
N ALA A 33 -41.91 -4.72 20.28
CA ALA A 33 -41.44 -3.57 19.49
C ALA A 33 -40.03 -3.13 19.91
N ALA A 34 -39.73 -3.09 21.22
CA ALA A 34 -38.40 -2.76 21.73
C ALA A 34 -37.35 -3.78 21.28
N LEU A 35 -37.66 -5.08 21.35
CA LEU A 35 -36.75 -6.13 20.86
C LEU A 35 -36.54 -6.05 19.34
N ALA A 36 -37.61 -5.82 18.58
CA ALA A 36 -37.52 -5.65 17.14
C ALA A 36 -36.59 -4.46 16.76
N PHE A 37 -36.73 -3.34 17.48
CA PHE A 37 -35.87 -2.16 17.26
C PHE A 37 -34.40 -2.47 17.55
N VAL A 38 -34.10 -3.18 18.64
CA VAL A 38 -32.71 -3.58 18.96
C VAL A 38 -32.13 -4.50 17.88
N VAL A 39 -32.91 -5.51 17.45
CA VAL A 39 -32.46 -6.44 16.40
C VAL A 39 -32.22 -5.74 15.07
N LEU A 40 -33.10 -4.81 14.68
CA LEU A 40 -32.91 -4.01 13.47
C LEU A 40 -31.63 -3.13 13.54
N ASN A 41 -31.43 -2.44 14.67
CA ASN A 41 -30.22 -1.63 14.85
C ASN A 41 -28.94 -2.47 14.80
N MET A 42 -28.93 -3.64 15.45
CA MET A 42 -27.79 -4.57 15.36
C MET A 42 -27.60 -5.09 13.93
N GLY A 43 -28.70 -5.40 13.24
CA GLY A 43 -28.67 -5.83 11.83
C GLY A 43 -28.07 -4.77 10.90
N PHE A 44 -28.49 -3.51 11.03
CA PHE A 44 -27.91 -2.41 10.23
C PHE A 44 -26.43 -2.16 10.56
N SER A 45 -26.06 -2.18 11.85
CA SER A 45 -24.66 -2.02 12.26
C SER A 45 -23.78 -3.15 11.71
N THR A 46 -24.27 -4.38 11.75
CA THR A 46 -23.56 -5.54 11.19
C THR A 46 -23.44 -5.45 9.67
N ALA A 47 -24.52 -5.08 8.98
CA ALA A 47 -24.50 -4.91 7.53
C ALA A 47 -23.51 -3.82 7.08
N GLN A 48 -23.43 -2.70 7.80
CA GLN A 48 -22.46 -1.64 7.54
C GLN A 48 -21.02 -2.13 7.76
N LYS A 49 -20.75 -2.84 8.85
CA LYS A 49 -19.42 -3.42 9.11
C LYS A 49 -19.00 -4.42 8.04
N VAL A 50 -19.92 -5.29 7.62
CA VAL A 50 -19.68 -6.25 6.54
C VAL A 50 -19.37 -5.52 5.23
N LYS A 51 -20.14 -4.50 4.89
CA LYS A 51 -19.90 -3.69 3.69
C LYS A 51 -18.51 -3.03 3.71
N THR A 52 -18.11 -2.42 4.83
CA THR A 52 -16.78 -1.80 4.97
C THR A 52 -15.66 -2.84 4.90
N THR A 53 -15.84 -4.00 5.56
CA THR A 53 -14.85 -5.09 5.50
C THR A 53 -14.71 -5.64 4.08
N ILE A 54 -15.82 -5.90 3.39
CA ILE A 54 -15.77 -6.38 2.00
C ILE A 54 -15.10 -5.34 1.10
N SER A 55 -15.45 -4.06 1.23
CA SER A 55 -14.83 -2.99 0.45
C SER A 55 -13.33 -2.92 0.69
N SER A 56 -12.87 -2.92 1.95
CA SER A 56 -11.43 -2.86 2.25
C SER A 56 -10.69 -4.13 1.79
N THR A 57 -11.32 -5.30 1.89
CA THR A 57 -10.73 -6.55 1.39
C THR A 57 -10.61 -6.54 -0.14
N MET A 58 -11.62 -6.02 -0.84
CA MET A 58 -11.59 -5.88 -2.29
C MET A 58 -10.50 -4.91 -2.73
N THR A 59 -10.37 -3.75 -2.07
CA THR A 59 -9.31 -2.79 -2.35
C THR A 59 -7.93 -3.40 -2.11
N THR A 60 -7.73 -4.08 -0.98
CA THR A 60 -6.45 -4.76 -0.68
C THR A 60 -6.12 -5.87 -1.68
N ALA A 61 -7.12 -6.63 -2.12
CA ALA A 61 -6.93 -7.66 -3.12
C ALA A 61 -6.71 -7.10 -4.54
N GLY A 62 -7.29 -5.93 -4.82
CA GLY A 62 -7.19 -5.27 -6.12
C GLY A 62 -5.91 -4.45 -6.30
N SER A 63 -5.34 -3.89 -5.24
CA SER A 63 -4.12 -3.07 -5.29
C SER A 63 -2.84 -3.91 -5.23
N SER A 64 -2.76 -5.00 -5.98
CA SER A 64 -1.57 -5.84 -6.01
C SER A 64 -0.62 -5.42 -7.12
N LEU A 65 0.64 -5.19 -6.75
CA LEU A 65 1.75 -4.98 -7.69
C LEU A 65 2.48 -6.29 -7.93
N GLU A 66 3.02 -6.46 -9.11
CA GLU A 66 3.92 -7.56 -9.44
C GLU A 66 5.20 -7.06 -10.10
N ILE A 67 6.28 -7.82 -9.96
CA ILE A 67 7.54 -7.52 -10.62
C ILE A 67 7.45 -8.02 -12.06
N GLU A 68 7.73 -7.13 -13.01
CA GLU A 68 7.71 -7.45 -14.43
C GLU A 68 9.12 -7.61 -15.00
N GLY A 69 9.55 -8.83 -15.13
CA GLY A 69 10.86 -9.11 -15.73
C GLY A 69 11.98 -9.20 -14.69
N ARG A 70 13.15 -8.68 -15.04
CA ARG A 70 14.37 -8.79 -14.23
C ARG A 70 14.72 -7.48 -13.58
N ALA A 71 15.09 -7.54 -12.32
CA ALA A 71 15.70 -6.41 -11.65
C ALA A 71 17.17 -6.29 -12.11
N ILE A 72 17.57 -5.08 -12.40
CA ILE A 72 18.93 -4.74 -12.85
C ILE A 72 19.55 -3.74 -11.88
N ALA A 73 20.87 -3.77 -11.79
CA ALA A 73 21.59 -2.81 -11.00
C ALA A 73 22.83 -2.30 -11.75
N SER A 74 23.18 -1.04 -11.51
CA SER A 74 24.47 -0.48 -11.90
C SER A 74 25.47 -0.73 -10.80
N SER A 75 26.71 -1.10 -11.16
CA SER A 75 27.78 -1.36 -10.21
C SER A 75 28.77 -0.22 -10.09
N TYR A 76 29.36 -0.12 -8.91
CA TYR A 76 30.54 0.70 -8.63
C TYR A 76 31.75 -0.20 -8.39
N ARG A 77 32.83 0.09 -9.06
CA ARG A 77 34.09 -0.69 -9.02
C ARG A 77 35.26 0.22 -8.77
N PRO A 78 35.55 0.59 -7.54
CA PRO A 78 36.69 1.45 -7.22
C PRO A 78 38.00 0.72 -7.48
N PRO A 79 39.05 1.41 -7.96
CA PRO A 79 40.36 0.81 -8.13
C PRO A 79 40.92 0.30 -6.78
N GLY A 80 41.05 -1.03 -6.64
CA GLY A 80 41.62 -1.65 -5.43
C GLY A 80 40.63 -1.82 -4.26
N GLY A 81 39.34 -1.52 -4.46
CA GLY A 81 38.30 -1.71 -3.46
C GLY A 81 37.28 -2.79 -3.83
N PRO A 82 36.38 -3.15 -2.91
CA PRO A 82 35.29 -4.07 -3.19
C PRO A 82 34.31 -3.48 -4.21
N SER A 83 33.73 -4.34 -5.04
CA SER A 83 32.67 -3.95 -5.97
C SER A 83 31.34 -3.91 -5.22
N SER A 84 30.56 -2.87 -5.46
CA SER A 84 29.26 -2.63 -4.82
C SER A 84 28.22 -2.17 -5.85
N LEU A 85 26.95 -2.08 -5.45
CA LEU A 85 25.90 -1.55 -6.31
C LEU A 85 25.70 -0.05 -6.05
N ASN A 86 25.53 0.70 -7.15
CA ASN A 86 25.22 2.13 -7.11
C ASN A 86 23.72 2.38 -7.10
N VAL A 87 23.03 1.79 -8.06
CA VAL A 87 21.61 1.97 -8.31
C VAL A 87 21.00 0.64 -8.65
N THR A 88 19.82 0.37 -8.10
CA THR A 88 19.03 -0.81 -8.44
C THR A 88 17.71 -0.36 -9.06
N SER A 89 17.28 -1.02 -10.13
CA SER A 89 15.99 -0.78 -10.78
C SER A 89 15.17 -2.06 -10.83
N ILE A 90 13.96 -2.00 -10.28
CA ILE A 90 13.02 -3.11 -10.17
C ILE A 90 11.78 -2.74 -11.00
N PRO A 91 11.52 -3.45 -12.12
CA PRO A 91 10.33 -3.19 -12.92
C PRO A 91 9.07 -3.68 -12.20
N ILE A 92 8.07 -2.81 -12.12
CA ILE A 92 6.80 -3.05 -11.45
C ILE A 92 5.62 -2.75 -12.39
N LYS A 93 4.58 -3.54 -12.27
CA LYS A 93 3.29 -3.31 -12.93
C LYS A 93 2.15 -3.74 -12.03
N ILE A 94 0.93 -3.42 -12.44
CA ILE A 94 -0.27 -3.92 -11.78
C ILE A 94 -0.46 -5.39 -12.13
N ALA A 95 -0.74 -6.21 -11.13
CA ALA A 95 -1.09 -7.61 -11.31
C ALA A 95 -2.38 -7.76 -12.13
N ALA A 96 -2.53 -8.87 -12.83
CA ALA A 96 -3.69 -9.12 -13.67
C ALA A 96 -4.99 -9.08 -12.85
N GLY A 97 -5.90 -8.17 -13.24
CA GLY A 97 -7.16 -7.94 -12.53
C GLY A 97 -7.05 -6.99 -11.33
N GLY A 98 -5.88 -6.37 -11.12
CA GLY A 98 -5.68 -5.37 -10.09
C GLY A 98 -6.34 -4.03 -10.43
N GLU A 99 -6.52 -3.18 -9.43
CA GLU A 99 -6.96 -1.79 -9.60
C GLU A 99 -5.74 -0.87 -9.70
N SER A 100 -5.96 0.38 -10.13
CA SER A 100 -4.91 1.40 -10.19
C SER A 100 -4.35 1.69 -8.80
N VAL A 101 -3.02 1.85 -8.73
CA VAL A 101 -2.28 2.04 -7.48
C VAL A 101 -1.72 3.46 -7.42
N ASN A 102 -1.99 4.15 -6.31
CA ASN A 102 -1.44 5.49 -6.09
C ASN A 102 -0.01 5.38 -5.52
N LEU A 103 0.96 5.90 -6.28
CA LEU A 103 2.38 5.90 -5.95
C LEU A 103 2.87 7.26 -5.41
N ASP A 104 1.97 8.14 -5.01
CA ASP A 104 2.33 9.38 -4.34
C ASP A 104 2.99 9.10 -2.97
N PRO A 105 4.04 9.85 -2.55
CA PRO A 105 4.73 9.65 -1.27
C PRO A 105 3.81 9.67 -0.04
N SER A 106 2.67 10.35 -0.12
CA SER A 106 1.68 10.36 0.98
C SER A 106 0.96 9.01 1.16
N TYR A 107 1.04 8.12 0.18
CA TYR A 107 0.33 6.83 0.14
C TYR A 107 1.24 5.62 -0.01
N THR A 108 2.52 5.85 -0.28
CA THR A 108 3.47 4.80 -0.60
C THR A 108 4.75 5.02 0.20
N ALA A 109 5.32 3.95 0.75
CA ALA A 109 6.60 3.96 1.43
C ALA A 109 7.48 2.84 0.88
N VAL A 110 8.79 3.05 0.88
CA VAL A 110 9.77 2.03 0.47
C VAL A 110 10.71 1.75 1.62
N LYS A 111 10.62 0.54 2.15
CA LYS A 111 11.52 0.03 3.18
C LYS A 111 12.69 -0.70 2.55
N TYR A 112 13.88 -0.40 3.02
CA TYR A 112 15.11 -1.05 2.59
C TYR A 112 15.81 -1.73 3.76
N LEU A 113 16.20 -2.98 3.55
CA LEU A 113 16.95 -3.79 4.51
C LEU A 113 18.14 -4.42 3.79
N SER A 114 19.31 -4.29 4.40
CA SER A 114 20.51 -5.01 3.99
C SER A 114 21.12 -5.76 5.21
N ASN A 115 22.22 -6.44 5.01
CA ASN A 115 22.93 -7.09 6.10
C ASN A 115 23.43 -6.10 7.18
N GLN A 116 23.62 -4.82 6.81
CA GLN A 116 24.25 -3.81 7.67
C GLN A 116 23.30 -2.70 8.09
N ILE A 117 22.30 -2.37 7.24
CA ILE A 117 21.48 -1.16 7.38
C ILE A 117 20.00 -1.49 7.18
N THR A 118 19.16 -0.78 7.93
CA THR A 118 17.70 -0.83 7.78
C THR A 118 17.16 0.59 7.77
N TYR A 119 16.43 0.93 6.70
CA TYR A 119 15.68 2.17 6.57
C TYR A 119 14.19 1.85 6.46
N ASP A 120 13.37 2.53 7.26
CA ASP A 120 11.92 2.29 7.28
C ASP A 120 11.20 2.97 6.12
N ASP A 121 11.71 4.09 5.63
CA ASP A 121 11.21 4.75 4.43
C ASP A 121 12.35 5.53 3.75
N ILE A 122 12.59 5.20 2.49
CA ILE A 122 13.56 5.89 1.61
C ILE A 122 12.88 6.47 0.38
N TYR A 123 11.52 6.46 0.35
CA TYR A 123 10.77 6.86 -0.82
C TYR A 123 10.61 8.36 -0.91
N ASN A 124 11.03 8.93 -2.03
CA ASN A 124 10.98 10.37 -2.26
C ASN A 124 9.89 10.79 -3.25
N GLY A 125 9.49 9.94 -4.18
CA GLY A 125 8.39 10.25 -5.08
C GLY A 125 8.46 9.62 -6.46
N THR A 126 7.71 10.24 -7.38
CA THR A 126 7.60 9.79 -8.77
C THR A 126 8.13 10.83 -9.74
N LEU A 127 8.66 10.38 -10.87
CA LEU A 127 9.11 11.23 -11.99
C LEU A 127 8.10 11.31 -13.14
N ASN A 128 6.85 10.89 -12.93
CA ASN A 128 5.88 10.85 -14.03
C ASN A 128 5.59 12.22 -14.66
N TYR A 129 5.70 13.30 -13.90
CA TYR A 129 5.57 14.68 -14.39
C TYR A 129 6.60 15.07 -15.47
N ALA A 130 7.76 14.40 -15.48
CA ALA A 130 8.83 14.65 -16.43
C ALA A 130 8.73 13.79 -17.70
N GLY A 131 7.77 12.84 -17.76
CA GLY A 131 7.50 12.00 -18.92
C GLY A 131 8.00 10.57 -18.78
N ILE A 132 8.20 9.92 -19.93
CA ILE A 132 8.64 8.51 -20.04
C ILE A 132 10.16 8.44 -20.16
N PHE A 133 10.77 7.52 -19.44
CA PHE A 133 12.20 7.30 -19.45
C PHE A 133 12.55 5.95 -20.09
N THR A 134 13.48 5.95 -21.03
CA THR A 134 13.92 4.75 -21.72
C THR A 134 15.13 4.08 -21.08
N SER A 135 15.80 4.77 -20.16
CA SER A 135 16.96 4.26 -19.44
C SER A 135 16.98 4.70 -17.98
N LEU A 136 17.61 3.89 -17.13
CA LEU A 136 17.84 4.21 -15.73
C LEU A 136 18.67 5.51 -15.58
N GLU A 137 19.68 5.69 -16.43
CA GLU A 137 20.53 6.89 -16.44
C GLU A 137 19.72 8.16 -16.71
N SER A 138 18.83 8.15 -17.71
CA SER A 138 18.00 9.32 -18.00
C SER A 138 17.04 9.65 -16.85
N ALA A 139 16.52 8.63 -16.18
CA ALA A 139 15.64 8.80 -15.03
C ALA A 139 16.38 9.34 -13.81
N THR A 140 17.58 8.84 -13.52
CA THR A 140 18.40 9.34 -12.40
C THR A 140 18.89 10.77 -12.62
N ASN A 141 19.31 11.12 -13.85
CA ASN A 141 19.67 12.50 -14.18
C ASN A 141 18.49 13.47 -14.05
N GLN A 142 17.27 13.04 -14.42
CA GLN A 142 16.08 13.88 -14.26
C GLN A 142 15.65 13.98 -12.78
N ALA A 143 15.86 12.94 -11.98
CA ALA A 143 15.58 12.96 -10.55
C ALA A 143 16.40 14.02 -9.81
N ASP A 144 17.65 14.27 -10.26
CA ASP A 144 18.48 15.36 -9.76
C ASP A 144 17.88 16.74 -10.07
N VAL A 145 17.46 16.95 -11.32
CA VAL A 145 16.81 18.22 -11.75
C VAL A 145 15.46 18.46 -11.05
N GLY A 146 14.78 17.39 -10.68
CA GLY A 146 13.48 17.44 -10.00
C GLY A 146 13.55 17.70 -8.49
N ASP A 147 14.74 17.96 -7.93
CA ASP A 147 14.93 18.19 -6.48
C ASP A 147 14.57 16.96 -5.60
N ILE A 148 14.52 15.78 -6.22
CA ILE A 148 14.24 14.50 -5.54
C ILE A 148 15.50 14.02 -4.82
N PHE A 149 16.67 14.22 -5.40
CA PHE A 149 17.96 14.05 -4.74
C PHE A 149 18.47 15.42 -4.30
N LEU A 150 19.05 15.50 -3.14
CA LEU A 150 19.62 16.74 -2.58
C LEU A 150 20.83 17.23 -3.41
N GLY A 151 20.56 17.61 -4.65
CA GLY A 151 21.48 18.35 -5.52
C GLY A 151 22.64 17.55 -6.08
N GLN A 152 22.53 16.22 -6.25
CA GLN A 152 23.64 15.44 -6.85
C GLN A 152 23.12 14.32 -7.75
N SER A 153 23.60 14.30 -8.99
CA SER A 153 23.25 13.28 -9.97
C SER A 153 24.12 12.03 -9.80
N PRO A 154 23.54 10.84 -9.57
CA PRO A 154 24.31 9.63 -9.47
C PRO A 154 24.86 9.24 -10.84
N TYR A 155 26.17 9.24 -10.97
CA TYR A 155 26.85 8.74 -12.16
C TYR A 155 26.74 7.21 -12.25
N LEU A 156 26.17 6.69 -13.32
CA LEU A 156 25.97 5.25 -13.52
C LEU A 156 27.15 4.55 -14.19
N GLY A 157 28.19 5.27 -14.56
CA GLY A 157 29.39 4.74 -15.24
C GLY A 157 30.52 4.44 -14.27
N GLY A 158 30.51 3.31 -13.68
CA GLY A 158 31.56 2.46 -13.08
C GLY A 158 32.78 3.02 -12.35
N ASN A 159 33.27 4.21 -12.59
CA ASN A 159 34.61 4.65 -12.15
C ASN A 159 34.72 6.11 -11.72
N ASP A 160 33.63 6.79 -11.39
CA ASP A 160 33.80 8.18 -11.00
C ASP A 160 34.41 8.31 -9.60
N ALA A 161 35.61 8.90 -9.59
CA ALA A 161 36.41 9.14 -8.40
C ALA A 161 36.01 10.44 -7.68
N ASP A 162 35.08 11.21 -8.24
CA ASP A 162 34.60 12.45 -7.64
C ASP A 162 33.47 12.15 -6.64
N SER A 163 33.88 12.00 -5.38
CA SER A 163 32.97 11.75 -4.24
C SER A 163 32.01 12.92 -3.94
N ASN A 164 32.10 14.01 -4.70
CA ASN A 164 31.26 15.19 -4.51
C ASN A 164 29.92 15.13 -5.29
N ASP A 165 29.80 14.21 -6.24
CA ASP A 165 28.60 14.11 -7.10
C ASP A 165 27.72 12.91 -6.75
N TRP A 166 27.85 12.37 -5.53
CA TRP A 166 27.08 11.21 -5.10
C TRP A 166 26.07 11.57 -3.99
N PRO A 167 24.83 11.03 -4.03
CA PRO A 167 23.83 11.27 -3.00
C PRO A 167 24.35 10.94 -1.60
N THR A 168 24.06 11.81 -0.65
CA THR A 168 24.44 11.66 0.75
C THR A 168 23.54 10.70 1.50
N GLU A 169 22.34 10.46 0.97
CA GLU A 169 21.32 9.57 1.56
C GLU A 169 20.83 8.56 0.52
N THR A 170 20.57 7.35 0.98
CA THR A 170 19.96 6.31 0.15
C THR A 170 18.50 6.66 -0.11
N THR A 171 18.13 6.77 -1.39
CA THR A 171 16.83 7.29 -1.81
C THR A 171 16.20 6.38 -2.87
N ALA A 172 14.88 6.22 -2.79
CA ALA A 172 14.08 5.52 -3.78
C ALA A 172 13.12 6.47 -4.49
N PHE A 173 12.94 6.25 -5.77
CA PHE A 173 11.94 6.93 -6.59
C PHE A 173 11.36 6.00 -7.65
N ILE A 174 10.21 6.38 -8.21
CA ILE A 174 9.56 5.61 -9.28
C ILE A 174 9.51 6.44 -10.55
N TYR A 175 9.84 5.81 -11.68
CA TYR A 175 9.74 6.39 -13.00
C TYR A 175 9.01 5.45 -13.97
N TRP A 176 8.33 6.01 -14.97
CA TRP A 176 7.58 5.24 -15.96
C TRP A 176 8.41 4.96 -17.22
N THR A 177 8.35 3.73 -17.69
CA THR A 177 8.85 3.31 -19.00
C THR A 177 7.73 3.26 -20.03
N VAL A 178 6.49 3.04 -19.59
CA VAL A 178 5.27 3.13 -20.39
C VAL A 178 4.23 3.84 -19.55
N ALA A 179 3.76 5.00 -19.98
CA ALA A 179 2.72 5.77 -19.31
C ALA A 179 1.64 6.18 -20.31
N SER A 180 0.40 6.18 -19.87
CA SER A 180 -0.76 6.68 -20.62
C SER A 180 -1.06 8.14 -20.29
N ASN A 181 -0.63 8.62 -19.13
CA ASN A 181 -0.85 9.98 -18.63
C ASN A 181 0.31 10.41 -17.70
N THR A 182 0.18 11.58 -17.09
CA THR A 182 1.22 12.16 -16.20
C THR A 182 0.78 12.26 -14.74
N ASN A 183 -0.15 11.41 -14.31
CA ASN A 183 -0.56 11.33 -12.90
C ASN A 183 0.37 10.40 -12.10
N ASN A 184 0.22 10.37 -10.75
CA ASN A 184 0.99 9.49 -9.86
C ASN A 184 0.31 8.13 -9.64
N LEU A 185 -0.68 7.77 -10.48
CA LEU A 185 -1.34 6.47 -10.44
C LEU A 185 -0.67 5.54 -11.43
N LEU A 186 -0.31 4.37 -10.99
CA LEU A 186 0.06 3.29 -11.90
C LEU A 186 -1.24 2.63 -12.36
N GLU A 187 -1.50 2.65 -13.67
CA GLU A 187 -2.73 2.16 -14.29
C GLU A 187 -2.48 0.90 -15.11
N HIS A 188 -3.57 0.26 -15.52
CA HIS A 188 -3.49 -0.97 -16.31
C HIS A 188 -2.81 -0.72 -17.67
N GLY A 189 -1.78 -1.50 -17.98
CA GLY A 189 -1.01 -1.33 -19.22
C GLY A 189 0.14 -0.33 -19.10
N GLU A 190 0.32 0.31 -17.96
CA GLU A 190 1.49 1.11 -17.66
C GLU A 190 2.58 0.25 -17.01
N HIS A 191 3.83 0.62 -17.24
CA HIS A 191 5.00 -0.02 -16.67
C HIS A 191 5.87 1.03 -15.99
N ALA A 192 6.19 0.78 -14.74
CA ALA A 192 7.04 1.65 -13.96
C ALA A 192 8.24 0.88 -13.39
N ASN A 193 9.28 1.60 -13.04
CA ASN A 193 10.46 1.05 -12.39
C ASN A 193 10.66 1.73 -11.05
N LEU A 194 10.83 0.94 -10.00
CA LEU A 194 11.32 1.42 -8.71
C LEU A 194 12.83 1.47 -8.75
N ALA A 195 13.40 2.67 -8.73
CA ALA A 195 14.83 2.90 -8.64
C ALA A 195 15.25 3.19 -7.21
N ILE A 196 16.35 2.60 -6.76
CA ILE A 196 16.98 2.88 -5.48
C ILE A 196 18.41 3.28 -5.73
N VAL A 197 18.77 4.47 -5.31
CA VAL A 197 20.13 5.01 -5.36
C VAL A 197 20.74 4.92 -3.99
N PHE A 198 21.85 4.21 -3.87
CA PHE A 198 22.51 3.99 -2.59
C PHE A 198 23.50 5.11 -2.29
N ALA A 199 23.48 5.67 -1.09
CA ALA A 199 24.53 6.54 -0.61
C ALA A 199 25.90 5.83 -0.59
N ALA A 200 26.97 6.57 -0.66
CA ALA A 200 28.33 6.00 -0.78
C ALA A 200 28.67 4.98 0.34
N GLY A 201 28.18 5.21 1.56
CA GLY A 201 28.39 4.33 2.71
C GLY A 201 27.42 3.15 2.82
N ASP A 202 26.33 3.16 2.03
CA ASP A 202 25.20 2.22 2.14
C ASP A 202 25.19 1.22 0.98
N ARG A 203 26.13 1.34 0.06
CA ARG A 203 26.19 0.49 -1.14
C ARG A 203 26.33 -0.97 -0.76
N PRO A 204 25.38 -1.81 -1.15
CA PRO A 204 25.48 -3.22 -0.88
C PRO A 204 26.60 -3.85 -1.72
N GLU A 205 27.38 -4.71 -1.09
CA GLU A 205 28.49 -5.41 -1.72
C GLU A 205 28.06 -6.76 -2.33
N GLN A 206 28.97 -7.39 -3.05
CA GLN A 206 28.75 -8.75 -3.55
C GLN A 206 28.47 -9.72 -2.39
N LEU A 207 27.53 -10.66 -2.59
CA LEU A 207 27.04 -11.64 -1.64
C LEU A 207 26.19 -11.06 -0.48
N ASP A 208 25.97 -9.76 -0.42
CA ASP A 208 25.00 -9.18 0.51
C ASP A 208 23.59 -9.56 0.11
N LYS A 209 22.75 -9.68 1.13
CA LYS A 209 21.32 -9.89 0.97
C LYS A 209 20.61 -8.56 1.10
N ILE A 210 19.88 -8.18 0.07
CA ILE A 210 19.02 -7.00 0.07
C ILE A 210 17.55 -7.42 0.07
N ARG A 211 16.76 -6.68 0.82
CA ARG A 211 15.31 -6.81 0.86
C ARG A 211 14.69 -5.42 0.74
N ILE A 212 13.83 -5.27 -0.23
CA ILE A 212 13.12 -4.04 -0.55
C ILE A 212 11.63 -4.33 -0.45
N GLU A 213 10.92 -3.51 0.32
CA GLU A 213 9.48 -3.63 0.50
C GLU A 213 8.81 -2.33 0.04
N LEU A 214 8.05 -2.40 -1.03
CA LEU A 214 7.18 -1.32 -1.46
C LEU A 214 5.83 -1.50 -0.77
N ILE A 215 5.52 -0.61 0.16
CA ILE A 215 4.34 -0.67 1.04
C ILE A 215 3.32 0.34 0.54
N LEU A 216 2.13 -0.12 0.22
CA LEU A 216 1.01 0.73 -0.18
C LEU A 216 0.05 0.96 0.99
N ARG A 217 -0.54 2.14 1.04
CA ARG A 217 -1.50 2.50 2.11
C ARG A 217 -2.68 1.53 2.23
N ASP A 218 -3.12 0.95 1.12
CA ASP A 218 -4.26 0.02 1.08
C ASP A 218 -3.89 -1.41 1.52
N GLY A 219 -2.66 -1.60 2.01
CA GLY A 219 -2.21 -2.79 2.74
C GLY A 219 -1.52 -3.86 1.90
N SER A 220 -1.39 -3.68 0.59
CA SER A 220 -0.56 -4.58 -0.21
C SER A 220 0.92 -4.18 -0.10
N THR A 221 1.78 -5.17 -0.06
CA THR A 221 3.24 -4.97 0.01
C THR A 221 3.90 -5.82 -1.05
N LEU A 222 4.68 -5.17 -1.93
CA LEU A 222 5.55 -5.86 -2.86
C LEU A 222 6.91 -6.05 -2.22
N THR A 223 7.33 -7.30 -2.05
CA THR A 223 8.64 -7.63 -1.46
C THR A 223 9.58 -8.16 -2.54
N PHE A 224 10.73 -7.52 -2.67
CA PHE A 224 11.85 -7.97 -3.49
C PHE A 224 13.01 -8.34 -2.58
N GLU A 225 13.42 -9.60 -2.59
CA GLU A 225 14.53 -10.09 -1.79
C GLU A 225 15.51 -10.86 -2.68
N ARG A 226 16.77 -10.42 -2.71
CA ARG A 226 17.82 -11.03 -3.54
C ARG A 226 19.17 -11.00 -2.83
N MET A 227 19.98 -11.98 -3.18
CA MET A 227 21.40 -11.97 -2.86
C MET A 227 22.15 -11.42 -4.06
N ILE A 228 23.05 -10.45 -3.82
CA ILE A 228 23.83 -9.80 -4.86
C ILE A 228 24.84 -10.79 -5.42
N PRO A 229 24.83 -11.04 -6.73
CA PRO A 229 25.78 -11.94 -7.35
C PRO A 229 27.19 -11.33 -7.37
N LEU A 230 28.17 -12.08 -7.86
CA LEU A 230 29.51 -11.56 -8.11
C LEU A 230 29.45 -10.45 -9.16
N ILE A 231 29.94 -9.30 -8.79
CA ILE A 231 29.93 -8.09 -9.62
C ILE A 231 31.15 -8.11 -10.56
N THR A 232 30.93 -8.49 -11.80
CA THR A 232 31.96 -8.56 -12.83
C THR A 232 31.83 -7.50 -13.92
N ASN A 233 30.62 -7.00 -14.13
CA ASN A 233 30.25 -6.03 -15.16
C ASN A 233 29.64 -4.78 -14.53
N GLU A 234 29.54 -3.72 -15.32
CA GLU A 234 28.91 -2.45 -14.94
C GLU A 234 27.39 -2.63 -14.72
N LEU A 235 26.77 -3.49 -15.52
CA LEU A 235 25.37 -3.88 -15.35
C LEU A 235 25.30 -5.26 -14.71
N VAL A 236 24.56 -5.35 -13.62
CA VAL A 236 24.35 -6.57 -12.82
C VAL A 236 22.89 -6.99 -12.94
N ASP A 237 22.65 -8.25 -13.28
CA ASP A 237 21.32 -8.86 -13.29
C ASP A 237 21.06 -9.45 -11.89
N LEU A 238 20.00 -8.99 -11.24
CA LEU A 238 19.58 -9.45 -9.91
C LEU A 238 18.50 -10.54 -9.96
N GLY A 239 18.04 -10.89 -11.15
CA GLY A 239 17.05 -11.96 -11.39
C GLY A 239 15.61 -11.54 -11.41
#